data_e642f4342931bd87ac7c493a0d83d9a6
#
_entry.id   e642f4342931bd87ac7c493a0d83d9a6
#
_cell.length_a   1.000
_cell.length_b   1.000
_cell.length_c   1.000
_cell.angle_alpha   90.00
_cell.angle_beta   90.00
_cell.angle_gamma   90.00
#
_symmetry.space_group_name_H-M   'P 1'
#
loop_
_entity.id
_entity.type
_entity.pdbx_description
1 polymer ?
#
loop_
_entity_poly.entity_id
_entity_poly.type
_entity_poly.pdbx_seq_one_letter_code
_entity_poly.pdbx_strand_id
1 'polypeptide(L)'
;MTQDYSDLVRDHFQNPRNAGEMPDADAVGFEINPVCGDTMRLTLRINGERIVEARFQTSGCPAAIATSSVCTEMVTGLHLAEAARLTKADFARALGGLPPGKVHCSVLAAEALRKAIEDYRQRRAT
;
A
#
# COMPACT_ATOMS: atom_id res chain seq x y z
N MET A 1 -2.06 -26.86 4.15
CA MET A 1 -3.27 -26.25 4.72
C MET A 1 -3.47 -24.86 4.12
N THR A 2 -4.64 -24.64 3.58
CA THR A 2 -4.95 -23.34 3.00
C THR A 2 -5.31 -22.34 4.09
N GLN A 3 -4.92 -21.09 3.89
CA GLN A 3 -5.29 -20.02 4.80
C GLN A 3 -6.68 -19.51 4.44
N ASP A 4 -7.43 -19.15 5.48
CA ASP A 4 -8.78 -18.60 5.29
C ASP A 4 -8.67 -17.11 5.02
N TYR A 5 -8.57 -16.75 3.76
CA TYR A 5 -8.64 -15.36 3.35
C TYR A 5 -10.10 -14.91 3.23
N SER A 6 -10.37 -13.68 3.61
CA SER A 6 -11.69 -13.10 3.41
C SER A 6 -11.99 -12.98 1.91
N ASP A 7 -13.27 -12.78 1.57
CA ASP A 7 -13.66 -12.55 0.18
C ASP A 7 -13.01 -11.27 -0.36
N LEU A 8 -12.82 -10.27 0.50
CA LEU A 8 -12.17 -9.03 0.10
C LEU A 8 -10.70 -9.25 -0.26
N VAL A 9 -10.00 -10.08 0.51
CA VAL A 9 -8.60 -10.42 0.18
C VAL A 9 -8.55 -11.14 -1.16
N ARG A 10 -9.43 -12.10 -1.38
CA ARG A 10 -9.46 -12.85 -2.64
C ARG A 10 -9.75 -11.95 -3.82
N ASP A 11 -10.70 -11.03 -3.66
CA ASP A 11 -11.06 -10.11 -4.73
C ASP A 11 -9.89 -9.18 -5.09
N HIS A 12 -9.25 -8.59 -4.07
CA HIS A 12 -8.12 -7.70 -4.32
C HIS A 12 -6.91 -8.44 -4.89
N PHE A 13 -6.73 -9.71 -4.54
CA PHE A 13 -5.66 -10.51 -5.12
C PHE A 13 -5.95 -10.89 -6.58
N GLN A 14 -7.17 -11.31 -6.87
CA GLN A 14 -7.56 -11.74 -8.21
C GLN A 14 -7.74 -10.58 -9.17
N ASN A 15 -8.17 -9.44 -8.66
CA ASN A 15 -8.42 -8.22 -9.44
C ASN A 15 -7.74 -7.03 -8.77
N PRO A 16 -6.39 -6.98 -8.77
CA PRO A 16 -5.69 -5.90 -8.10
C PRO A 16 -6.01 -4.55 -8.74
N ARG A 17 -6.27 -3.57 -7.91
CA ARG A 17 -6.53 -2.21 -8.36
C ARG A 17 -5.23 -1.44 -8.35
N ASN A 18 -5.01 -0.69 -9.43
CA ASN A 18 -3.88 0.24 -9.50
C ASN A 18 -2.51 -0.43 -9.47
N ALA A 19 -2.42 -1.67 -9.96
CA ALA A 19 -1.12 -2.32 -10.12
C ALA A 19 -0.42 -1.74 -11.34
N GLY A 20 0.90 -1.56 -11.23
CA GLY A 20 1.71 -1.14 -12.37
C GLY A 20 2.66 0.00 -12.06
N GLU A 21 3.31 0.49 -13.11
CA GLU A 21 4.27 1.58 -13.02
C GLU A 21 3.58 2.93 -13.12
N MET A 22 4.23 3.94 -12.54
CA MET A 22 3.81 5.33 -12.67
C MET A 22 5.03 6.13 -13.11
N PRO A 23 5.18 6.43 -14.42
CA PRO A 23 6.28 7.28 -14.87
C PRO A 23 6.18 8.67 -14.24
N ASP A 24 7.32 9.24 -13.89
CA ASP A 24 7.39 10.59 -13.31
C ASP A 24 6.55 10.76 -12.05
N ALA A 25 6.56 9.73 -11.19
CA ALA A 25 5.84 9.80 -9.93
C ALA A 25 6.34 10.95 -9.06
N ASP A 26 5.43 11.59 -8.34
CA ASP A 26 5.78 12.67 -7.42
C ASP A 26 6.37 12.15 -6.12
N ALA A 27 6.09 10.90 -5.78
CA ALA A 27 6.61 10.27 -4.58
C ALA A 27 6.74 8.77 -4.79
N VAL A 28 7.77 8.18 -4.19
CA VAL A 28 8.01 6.73 -4.22
C VAL A 28 8.34 6.25 -2.82
N GLY A 29 7.65 5.21 -2.37
CA GLY A 29 7.97 4.51 -1.14
C GLY A 29 8.25 3.05 -1.46
N PHE A 30 9.37 2.53 -0.97
CA PHE A 30 9.73 1.15 -1.18
C PHE A 30 10.03 0.49 0.15
N GLU A 31 9.46 -0.69 0.37
CA GLU A 31 9.68 -1.44 1.60
C GLU A 31 9.89 -2.91 1.30
N ILE A 32 10.71 -3.54 2.11
CA ILE A 32 10.97 -4.98 2.09
C ILE A 32 10.66 -5.52 3.49
N ASN A 33 9.94 -6.66 3.54
CA ASN A 33 9.78 -7.38 4.78
C ASN A 33 11.00 -8.30 4.94
N PRO A 34 11.87 -8.08 5.93
CA PRO A 34 13.11 -8.85 6.04
C PRO A 34 12.91 -10.31 6.41
N VAL A 35 11.73 -10.67 6.92
CA VAL A 35 11.45 -12.05 7.32
C VAL A 35 11.04 -12.91 6.13
N CYS A 36 10.10 -12.43 5.32
CA CYS A 36 9.58 -13.21 4.18
C CYS A 36 10.08 -12.74 2.83
N GLY A 37 10.74 -11.59 2.76
CA GLY A 37 11.27 -11.06 1.50
C GLY A 37 10.26 -10.40 0.61
N ASP A 38 9.01 -10.26 1.04
CA ASP A 38 7.99 -9.54 0.27
C ASP A 38 8.38 -8.08 0.09
N THR A 39 8.12 -7.53 -1.08
CA THR A 39 8.45 -6.14 -1.39
C THR A 39 7.22 -5.38 -1.86
N MET A 40 7.20 -4.08 -1.59
CA MET A 40 6.18 -3.20 -2.13
C MET A 40 6.81 -1.88 -2.54
N ARG A 41 6.57 -1.50 -3.80
CA ARG A 41 6.87 -0.16 -4.29
C ARG A 41 5.54 0.57 -4.46
N LEU A 42 5.40 1.69 -3.76
CA LEU A 42 4.21 2.53 -3.86
C LEU A 42 4.60 3.83 -4.53
N THR A 43 3.89 4.20 -5.59
CA THR A 43 4.13 5.44 -6.32
C THR A 43 2.88 6.30 -6.25
N LEU A 44 3.09 7.60 -6.03
CA LEU A 44 1.99 8.54 -5.85
C LEU A 44 2.13 9.71 -6.81
N ARG A 45 0.99 10.14 -7.35
CA ARG A 45 0.89 11.41 -8.05
C ARG A 45 0.12 12.36 -7.14
N ILE A 46 0.69 13.54 -6.90
CA ILE A 46 0.20 14.46 -5.88
C ILE A 46 -0.02 15.83 -6.51
N ASN A 47 -1.17 16.41 -6.25
CA ASN A 47 -1.51 17.75 -6.72
C ASN A 47 -2.09 18.54 -5.54
N GLY A 48 -1.41 19.63 -5.17
CA GLY A 48 -1.89 20.49 -4.08
C GLY A 48 -2.04 19.76 -2.76
N GLU A 49 -1.08 18.91 -2.38
CA GLU A 49 -1.07 18.11 -1.15
C GLU A 49 -2.12 16.99 -1.13
N ARG A 50 -2.79 16.74 -2.26
CA ARG A 50 -3.78 15.68 -2.36
C ARG A 50 -3.27 14.58 -3.29
N ILE A 51 -3.45 13.33 -2.89
CA ILE A 51 -3.07 12.16 -3.69
C ILE A 51 -4.13 11.97 -4.75
N VAL A 52 -3.75 12.17 -6.02
CA VAL A 52 -4.71 12.04 -7.13
C VAL A 52 -4.59 10.69 -7.83
N GLU A 53 -3.49 10.00 -7.68
CA GLU A 53 -3.30 8.66 -8.22
C GLU A 53 -2.28 7.91 -7.37
N ALA A 54 -2.50 6.61 -7.18
CA ALA A 54 -1.56 5.73 -6.48
C ALA A 54 -1.45 4.44 -7.29
N ARG A 55 -0.23 3.92 -7.43
CA ARG A 55 0.01 2.64 -8.06
C ARG A 55 0.99 1.84 -7.25
N PHE A 56 0.96 0.52 -7.41
CA PHE A 56 1.86 -0.35 -6.67
C PHE A 56 2.47 -1.42 -7.54
N GLN A 57 3.66 -1.85 -7.13
CA GLN A 57 4.32 -3.04 -7.65
C GLN A 57 4.77 -3.84 -6.45
N THR A 58 4.18 -5.01 -6.25
CA THR A 58 4.44 -5.84 -5.08
C THR A 58 4.82 -7.25 -5.53
N SER A 59 5.87 -7.78 -4.92
CA SER A 59 6.27 -9.17 -5.07
C SER A 59 6.05 -9.85 -3.72
N GLY A 60 5.15 -10.83 -3.68
CA GLY A 60 4.84 -11.49 -2.42
C GLY A 60 3.61 -12.37 -2.52
N CYS A 61 3.10 -12.74 -1.35
CA CYS A 61 1.95 -13.64 -1.24
C CYS A 61 0.64 -12.92 -1.58
N PRO A 62 -0.48 -13.66 -1.73
CA PRO A 62 -1.77 -13.04 -2.01
C PRO A 62 -2.17 -11.93 -1.03
N ALA A 63 -1.86 -12.11 0.26
CA ALA A 63 -2.18 -11.09 1.26
C ALA A 63 -1.37 -9.81 1.03
N ALA A 64 -0.11 -9.92 0.61
CA ALA A 64 0.73 -8.75 0.32
C ALA A 64 0.18 -7.97 -0.87
N ILE A 65 -0.21 -8.67 -1.92
CA ILE A 65 -0.78 -8.05 -3.12
C ILE A 65 -2.12 -7.42 -2.80
N ALA A 66 -2.98 -8.11 -2.05
CA ALA A 66 -4.29 -7.59 -1.67
C ALA A 66 -4.16 -6.33 -0.79
N THR A 67 -3.22 -6.34 0.15
CA THR A 67 -3.01 -5.18 1.02
C THR A 67 -2.49 -3.99 0.22
N SER A 68 -1.59 -4.23 -0.73
CA SER A 68 -1.10 -3.18 -1.63
C SER A 68 -2.24 -2.59 -2.45
N SER A 69 -3.10 -3.44 -2.99
CA SER A 69 -4.25 -3.03 -3.79
C SER A 69 -5.20 -2.15 -2.98
N VAL A 70 -5.61 -2.60 -1.78
CA VAL A 70 -6.53 -1.82 -0.96
C VAL A 70 -5.89 -0.52 -0.49
N CYS A 71 -4.59 -0.53 -0.22
CA CYS A 71 -3.88 0.68 0.16
C CYS A 71 -4.01 1.76 -0.92
N THR A 72 -3.79 1.40 -2.19
CA THR A 72 -3.90 2.37 -3.28
C THR A 72 -5.31 2.94 -3.41
N GLU A 73 -6.33 2.11 -3.20
CA GLU A 73 -7.71 2.60 -3.23
C GLU A 73 -7.99 3.56 -2.06
N MET A 74 -7.51 3.22 -0.88
CA MET A 74 -7.78 4.04 0.31
C MET A 74 -7.11 5.40 0.27
N VAL A 75 -5.90 5.49 -0.29
CA VAL A 75 -5.16 6.75 -0.28
C VAL A 75 -5.55 7.67 -1.43
N THR A 76 -6.08 7.15 -2.52
CA THR A 76 -6.45 7.98 -3.67
C THR A 76 -7.57 8.93 -3.28
N GLY A 77 -7.34 10.22 -3.49
CA GLY A 77 -8.30 11.26 -3.13
C GLY A 77 -8.06 11.86 -1.75
N LEU A 78 -7.16 11.30 -0.94
CA LEU A 78 -6.90 11.81 0.39
C LEU A 78 -5.85 12.92 0.36
N HIS A 79 -5.99 13.85 1.31
CA HIS A 79 -4.93 14.80 1.61
C HIS A 79 -3.77 14.04 2.26
N LEU A 80 -2.54 14.50 2.05
CA LEU A 80 -1.37 13.83 2.61
C LEU A 80 -1.45 13.66 4.12
N ALA A 81 -2.00 14.66 4.83
CA ALA A 81 -2.14 14.57 6.28
C ALA A 81 -3.11 13.45 6.68
N GLU A 82 -4.16 13.24 5.89
CA GLU A 82 -5.11 12.15 6.14
C GLU A 82 -4.46 10.79 5.86
N ALA A 83 -3.75 10.68 4.74
CA ALA A 83 -3.08 9.45 4.39
C ALA A 83 -2.02 9.07 5.42
N ALA A 84 -1.33 10.06 5.99
CA ALA A 84 -0.31 9.83 7.00
C ALA A 84 -0.87 9.24 8.30
N ARG A 85 -2.18 9.32 8.51
CA ARG A 85 -2.84 8.77 9.70
C ARG A 85 -3.26 7.31 9.52
N LEU A 86 -3.21 6.79 8.31
CA LEU A 86 -3.59 5.41 8.05
C LEU A 86 -2.58 4.47 8.71
N THR A 87 -3.11 3.42 9.33
CA THR A 87 -2.30 2.44 10.06
C THR A 87 -2.45 1.07 9.44
N LYS A 88 -1.57 0.14 9.84
CA LYS A 88 -1.69 -1.25 9.43
C LYS A 88 -3.07 -1.82 9.76
N ALA A 89 -3.65 -1.40 10.88
CA ALA A 89 -4.97 -1.89 11.29
C ALA A 89 -6.06 -1.43 10.32
N ASP A 90 -5.92 -0.22 9.77
CA ASP A 90 -6.89 0.29 8.81
C ASP A 90 -6.90 -0.57 7.53
N PHE A 91 -5.73 -0.95 7.04
CA PHE A 91 -5.64 -1.79 5.84
C PHE A 91 -6.19 -3.19 6.10
N ALA A 92 -5.83 -3.78 7.24
CA ALA A 92 -6.35 -5.10 7.60
C ALA A 92 -7.88 -5.08 7.73
N ARG A 93 -8.41 -4.04 8.37
CA ARG A 93 -9.86 -3.89 8.54
C ARG A 93 -10.57 -3.75 7.22
N ALA A 94 -10.00 -2.98 6.28
CA ALA A 94 -10.58 -2.79 4.95
C ALA A 94 -10.65 -4.10 4.16
N LEU A 95 -9.81 -5.07 4.50
CA LEU A 95 -9.82 -6.39 3.87
C LEU A 95 -10.66 -7.40 4.64
N GLY A 96 -11.37 -6.98 5.68
CA GLY A 96 -12.16 -7.88 6.50
C GLY A 96 -11.32 -8.73 7.44
N GLY A 97 -10.09 -8.30 7.71
CA GLY A 97 -9.14 -9.00 8.56
C GLY A 97 -8.15 -9.84 7.76
N LEU A 98 -7.02 -10.13 8.38
CA LEU A 98 -5.99 -10.99 7.80
C LEU A 98 -5.74 -12.18 8.72
N PRO A 99 -5.39 -13.36 8.17
CA PRO A 99 -4.99 -14.49 9.00
C PRO A 99 -3.80 -14.09 9.89
N PRO A 100 -3.68 -14.67 11.10
CA PRO A 100 -2.61 -14.28 12.03
C PRO A 100 -1.20 -14.32 11.43
N GLY A 101 -0.92 -15.29 10.55
CA GLY A 101 0.39 -15.38 9.92
C GLY A 101 0.62 -14.39 8.80
N LYS A 102 -0.36 -13.53 8.48
CA LYS A 102 -0.27 -12.58 7.38
C LYS A 102 -0.41 -11.12 7.81
N VAL A 103 -0.49 -10.86 9.11
CA VAL A 103 -0.64 -9.49 9.62
C VAL A 103 0.53 -8.61 9.18
N HIS A 104 1.72 -9.18 9.03
CA HIS A 104 2.90 -8.43 8.60
C HIS A 104 2.72 -7.79 7.21
N CYS A 105 1.81 -8.29 6.38
CA CYS A 105 1.56 -7.71 5.07
C CYS A 105 0.96 -6.30 5.19
N SER A 106 0.15 -6.05 6.22
CA SER A 106 -0.39 -4.72 6.46
C SER A 106 0.68 -3.74 6.95
N VAL A 107 1.68 -4.26 7.67
CA VAL A 107 2.84 -3.45 8.09
C VAL A 107 3.64 -3.01 6.87
N LEU A 108 3.84 -3.92 5.91
CA LEU A 108 4.57 -3.62 4.67
C LEU A 108 3.94 -2.42 3.95
N ALA A 109 2.61 -2.45 3.78
CA ALA A 109 1.89 -1.38 3.10
C ALA A 109 1.96 -0.06 3.89
N ALA A 110 1.79 -0.12 5.20
CA ALA A 110 1.84 1.07 6.04
C ALA A 110 3.21 1.74 5.97
N GLU A 111 4.29 0.95 5.97
CA GLU A 111 5.64 1.49 5.90
C GLU A 111 5.96 2.04 4.50
N ALA A 112 5.50 1.38 3.45
CA ALA A 112 5.69 1.89 2.09
C ALA A 112 4.99 3.24 1.92
N LEU A 113 3.78 3.37 2.46
CA LEU A 113 3.02 4.62 2.42
C LEU A 113 3.75 5.73 3.20
N ARG A 114 4.23 5.42 4.40
CA ARG A 114 4.97 6.39 5.20
C ARG A 114 6.19 6.89 4.45
N LYS A 115 6.93 5.98 3.81
CA LYS A 115 8.13 6.34 3.05
C LYS A 115 7.80 7.18 1.83
N ALA A 116 6.70 6.88 1.15
CA ALA A 116 6.28 7.67 -0.01
C ALA A 116 5.94 9.10 0.39
N ILE A 117 5.20 9.28 1.48
CA ILE A 117 4.84 10.61 1.96
C ILE A 117 6.09 11.38 2.38
N GLU A 118 7.01 10.71 3.08
CA GLU A 118 8.28 11.31 3.50
C GLU A 118 9.12 11.71 2.29
N ASP A 119 9.17 10.86 1.26
CA ASP A 119 9.89 11.16 0.02
C ASP A 119 9.36 12.42 -0.64
N TYR A 120 8.05 12.58 -0.71
CA TYR A 120 7.44 13.77 -1.28
C TYR A 120 7.82 15.02 -0.50
N ARG A 121 7.74 14.95 0.83
CA ARG A 121 8.09 16.08 1.68
C ARG A 121 9.55 16.49 1.53
N GLN A 122 10.44 15.51 1.41
CA GLN A 122 11.86 15.78 1.20
C GLN A 122 12.12 16.42 -0.16
N ARG A 123 11.44 15.95 -1.21
CA ARG A 123 11.59 16.52 -2.55
C ARG A 123 11.14 17.98 -2.58
N ARG A 124 10.11 18.32 -1.81
CA ARG A 124 9.62 19.70 -1.76
C ARG A 124 10.52 20.60 -0.92
N ALA A 125 11.30 20.05 -0.02
CA ALA A 125 12.18 20.84 0.85
C ALA A 125 13.46 21.29 0.14
N THR A 126 13.78 20.73 -1.01
CA THR A 126 15.00 21.03 -1.76
C THR A 126 14.78 22.05 -2.87
#